data_8a3fd92849122ade67c43d7103b2554d
#
_entry.id   8a3fd92849122ade67c43d7103b2554d
#
_cell.length_a   1.000
_cell.length_b   1.000
_cell.length_c   1.000
_cell.angle_alpha   90.00
_cell.angle_beta   90.00
_cell.angle_gamma   90.00
#
_symmetry.space_group_name_H-M   'P 1'
#
loop_
_entity.id
_entity.type
_entity.pdbx_description
1 polymer ?
#
loop_
_entity_poly.entity_id
_entity_poly.type
_entity_poly.pdbx_seq_one_letter_code
_entity_poly.pdbx_strand_id
1 'polypeptide(L)'
;DRNSSTVLVTGGGDGFGSLEKIVEAVAQELAGSNAQLVVICGRNEEVRRRLESRQWPVRMEVRGFVSDMNLYMEASDVLLTKAGPGTIAEAAALGLPVLLTGFLPGQERGNVLWVREKNIGELAKSPEKAARTVAQWLKDQDALVEMSRNAKAAAKPKATDRIAED
;
A
#
# COMPACT_ATOMS: atom_id res chain seq x y z
N ASP A 1 13.85 -5.07 10.10
CA ASP A 1 14.23 -4.48 11.37
C ASP A 1 12.97 -4.15 12.16
N ARG A 2 12.86 -4.69 13.40
CA ARG A 2 11.66 -4.53 14.24
C ARG A 2 11.38 -3.10 14.71
N ASN A 3 12.35 -2.21 14.54
CA ASN A 3 12.27 -0.82 14.98
C ASN A 3 12.06 0.18 13.85
N SER A 4 11.94 -0.29 12.59
CA SER A 4 11.68 0.57 11.45
C SER A 4 10.25 0.40 10.94
N SER A 5 9.66 1.51 10.50
CA SER A 5 8.37 1.48 9.83
C SER A 5 8.55 0.98 8.40
N THR A 6 7.68 0.10 7.95
CA THR A 6 7.73 -0.48 6.61
C THR A 6 6.57 0.01 5.75
N VAL A 7 6.90 0.59 4.62
CA VAL A 7 5.94 1.02 3.60
C VAL A 7 6.03 0.05 2.44
N LEU A 8 4.94 -0.65 2.16
CA LEU A 8 4.84 -1.56 1.03
C LEU A 8 4.25 -0.81 -0.16
N VAL A 9 4.95 -0.79 -1.27
CA VAL A 9 4.49 -0.14 -2.50
C VAL A 9 4.32 -1.20 -3.58
N THR A 10 3.12 -1.32 -4.12
CA THR A 10 2.86 -2.26 -5.21
C THR A 10 2.42 -1.50 -6.46
N GLY A 11 2.99 -1.86 -7.60
CA GLY A 11 2.54 -1.41 -8.89
C GLY A 11 1.57 -2.42 -9.49
N GLY A 12 0.47 -1.95 -10.04
CA GLY A 12 -0.38 -2.78 -10.88
C GLY A 12 0.42 -3.26 -12.10
N GLY A 13 0.09 -4.44 -12.63
CA GLY A 13 0.87 -5.15 -13.64
C GLY A 13 1.11 -4.46 -14.97
N ASP A 14 0.58 -3.27 -15.20
CA ASP A 14 0.67 -2.57 -16.47
C ASP A 14 1.39 -1.24 -16.32
N GLY A 15 2.72 -1.31 -16.16
CA GLY A 15 3.69 -0.29 -16.55
C GLY A 15 3.30 1.17 -16.59
N PHE A 16 2.40 1.61 -15.76
CA PHE A 16 2.21 3.05 -15.62
C PHE A 16 3.44 3.60 -14.91
N GLY A 17 4.15 4.52 -15.53
CA GLY A 17 5.31 5.22 -14.97
C GLY A 17 5.07 5.91 -13.66
N SER A 18 3.89 5.74 -13.07
CA SER A 18 3.51 6.23 -11.77
C SER A 18 4.23 5.53 -10.61
N LEU A 19 4.58 4.24 -10.75
CA LEU A 19 5.27 3.52 -9.67
C LEU A 19 6.62 4.14 -9.34
N GLU A 20 7.44 4.41 -10.34
CA GLU A 20 8.74 5.06 -10.13
C GLU A 20 8.60 6.44 -9.47
N LYS A 21 7.66 7.24 -9.96
CA LYS A 21 7.42 8.58 -9.41
C LYS A 21 6.94 8.54 -7.97
N ILE A 22 6.08 7.59 -7.64
CA ILE A 22 5.60 7.38 -6.28
C ILE A 22 6.76 6.97 -5.37
N VAL A 23 7.55 5.99 -5.79
CA VAL A 23 8.71 5.52 -5.03
C VAL A 23 9.71 6.67 -4.81
N GLU A 24 10.02 7.45 -5.84
CA GLU A 24 10.89 8.62 -5.74
C GLU A 24 10.38 9.62 -4.72
N ALA A 25 9.12 10.00 -4.82
CA ALA A 25 8.53 10.99 -3.92
C ALA A 25 8.51 10.51 -2.47
N VAL A 26 8.11 9.26 -2.24
CA VAL A 26 8.05 8.67 -0.91
C VAL A 26 9.46 8.54 -0.31
N ALA A 27 10.43 8.07 -1.09
CA ALA A 27 11.80 7.93 -0.63
C ALA A 27 12.43 9.28 -0.23
N GLN A 28 12.18 10.32 -1.01
CA GLN A 28 12.65 11.67 -0.70
C GLN A 28 12.01 12.21 0.58
N GLU A 29 10.72 12.04 0.73
CA GLU A 29 9.99 12.53 1.91
C GLU A 29 10.41 11.81 3.19
N LEU A 30 10.72 10.51 3.09
CA LEU A 30 11.14 9.71 4.23
C LEU A 30 12.65 9.71 4.46
N ALA A 31 13.42 10.49 3.69
CA ALA A 31 14.86 10.61 3.86
C ALA A 31 15.22 11.02 5.28
N GLY A 32 16.19 10.34 5.87
CA GLY A 32 16.64 10.61 7.24
C GLY A 32 15.75 10.04 8.33
N SER A 33 14.61 9.44 7.98
CA SER A 33 13.75 8.75 8.94
C SER A 33 14.17 7.29 9.10
N ASN A 34 13.60 6.61 10.11
CA ASN A 34 13.81 5.17 10.32
C ASN A 34 12.80 4.31 9.56
N ALA A 35 12.41 4.75 8.37
CA ALA A 35 11.48 4.01 7.52
C ALA A 35 12.24 3.21 6.45
N GLN A 36 11.60 2.15 5.98
CA GLN A 36 12.07 1.38 4.84
C GLN A 36 10.93 1.20 3.84
N LEU A 37 11.30 1.10 2.57
CA LEU A 37 10.35 0.81 1.49
C LEU A 37 10.60 -0.59 0.98
N VAL A 38 9.52 -1.32 0.77
CA VAL A 38 9.51 -2.58 0.03
C VAL A 38 8.65 -2.35 -1.21
N VAL A 39 9.26 -2.48 -2.38
CA VAL A 39 8.59 -2.21 -3.65
C VAL A 39 8.44 -3.52 -4.42
N ILE A 40 7.20 -3.87 -4.73
CA ILE A 40 6.88 -5.06 -5.52
C ILE A 40 6.52 -4.60 -6.94
N CYS A 41 7.38 -4.92 -7.88
CA CYS A 41 7.23 -4.50 -9.28
C CYS A 41 6.43 -5.50 -10.12
N GLY A 42 6.07 -6.63 -9.54
CA GLY A 42 5.39 -7.68 -10.28
C GLY A 42 6.23 -8.15 -11.46
N ARG A 43 5.62 -8.23 -12.62
CA ARG A 43 6.29 -8.70 -13.86
C ARG A 43 6.98 -7.59 -14.65
N ASN A 44 6.99 -6.37 -14.13
CA ASN A 44 7.64 -5.25 -14.79
C ASN A 44 9.15 -5.22 -14.48
N GLU A 45 9.90 -6.02 -15.24
CA GLU A 45 11.34 -6.17 -15.07
C GLU A 45 12.11 -4.86 -15.36
N GLU A 46 11.61 -4.05 -16.27
CA GLU A 46 12.26 -2.78 -16.62
C GLU A 46 12.24 -1.80 -15.46
N VAL A 47 11.09 -1.64 -14.82
CA VAL A 47 10.94 -0.77 -13.63
C VAL A 47 11.78 -1.33 -12.47
N ARG A 48 11.76 -2.64 -12.27
CA ARG A 48 12.57 -3.30 -11.24
C ARG A 48 14.05 -2.96 -11.41
N ARG A 49 14.59 -3.13 -12.61
CA ARG A 49 15.99 -2.83 -12.90
C ARG A 49 16.35 -1.37 -12.66
N ARG A 50 15.47 -0.45 -13.08
CA ARG A 50 15.68 0.97 -12.87
C ARG A 50 15.72 1.34 -11.40
N LEU A 51 14.81 0.77 -10.59
CA LEU A 51 14.78 1.02 -9.15
C LEU A 51 15.98 0.39 -8.44
N GLU A 52 16.37 -0.83 -8.82
CA GLU A 52 17.54 -1.51 -8.23
C GLU A 52 18.87 -0.83 -8.56
N SER A 53 18.97 -0.17 -9.70
CA SER A 53 20.21 0.48 -10.15
C SER A 53 20.49 1.82 -9.47
N ARG A 54 19.55 2.34 -8.69
CA ARG A 54 19.65 3.67 -8.07
C ARG A 54 20.00 3.54 -6.59
N GLN A 55 20.67 4.58 -6.08
CA GLN A 55 20.88 4.74 -4.64
C GLN A 55 19.74 5.55 -4.06
N TRP A 56 19.25 5.13 -2.91
CA TRP A 56 18.08 5.71 -2.26
C TRP A 56 18.42 6.31 -0.91
N PRO A 57 17.77 7.43 -0.52
CA PRO A 57 18.02 8.06 0.78
C PRO A 57 17.34 7.33 1.95
N VAL A 58 16.70 6.19 1.69
CA VAL A 58 16.08 5.30 2.68
C VAL A 58 16.46 3.86 2.36
N ARG A 59 16.30 2.97 3.33
CA ARG A 59 16.44 1.54 3.08
C ARG A 59 15.36 1.12 2.07
N MET A 60 15.80 0.46 1.00
CA MET A 60 14.94 0.08 -0.10
C MET A 60 15.14 -1.40 -0.44
N GLU A 61 14.04 -2.15 -0.51
CA GLU A 61 14.02 -3.51 -1.03
C GLU A 61 13.12 -3.54 -2.25
N VAL A 62 13.67 -3.96 -3.39
CA VAL A 62 12.93 -4.03 -4.65
C VAL A 62 12.77 -5.49 -5.04
N ARG A 63 11.54 -5.91 -5.31
CA ARG A 63 11.20 -7.28 -5.70
C ARG A 63 10.44 -7.28 -7.02
N GLY A 64 10.56 -8.37 -7.74
CA GLY A 64 9.73 -8.64 -8.92
C GLY A 64 8.39 -9.26 -8.52
N PHE A 65 7.95 -10.26 -9.26
CA PHE A 65 6.75 -11.02 -8.91
C PHE A 65 6.99 -11.84 -7.64
N VAL A 66 6.03 -11.77 -6.70
CA VAL A 66 6.05 -12.57 -5.47
C VAL A 66 4.77 -13.38 -5.37
N SER A 67 4.86 -14.62 -4.90
CA SER A 67 3.70 -15.49 -4.69
C SER A 67 3.13 -15.40 -3.28
N ASP A 68 3.87 -14.76 -2.38
CA ASP A 68 3.57 -14.66 -0.95
C ASP A 68 3.32 -13.22 -0.51
N MET A 69 2.52 -12.48 -1.29
CA MET A 69 2.19 -11.07 -1.02
C MET A 69 1.65 -10.84 0.39
N ASN A 70 0.90 -11.81 0.91
CA ASN A 70 0.35 -11.73 2.27
C ASN A 70 1.44 -11.59 3.34
N LEU A 71 2.60 -12.22 3.15
CA LEU A 71 3.72 -12.09 4.10
C LEU A 71 4.32 -10.69 4.08
N TYR A 72 4.42 -10.09 2.90
CA TYR A 72 4.87 -8.71 2.76
C TYR A 72 3.89 -7.73 3.40
N MET A 73 2.60 -7.98 3.24
CA MET A 73 1.55 -7.17 3.87
C MET A 73 1.58 -7.27 5.39
N GLU A 74 1.74 -8.49 5.93
CA GLU A 74 1.83 -8.71 7.38
C GLU A 74 3.03 -7.98 8.00
N ALA A 75 4.11 -7.86 7.26
CA ALA A 75 5.33 -7.22 7.72
C ALA A 75 5.33 -5.69 7.55
N SER A 76 4.25 -5.12 7.01
CA SER A 76 4.20 -3.71 6.64
C SER A 76 3.25 -2.92 7.52
N ASP A 77 3.47 -1.62 7.60
CA ASP A 77 2.65 -0.68 8.37
C ASP A 77 1.67 0.09 7.50
N VAL A 78 2.00 0.30 6.24
CA VAL A 78 1.17 1.01 5.25
C VAL A 78 1.35 0.36 3.89
N LEU A 79 0.26 0.25 3.13
CA LEU A 79 0.27 -0.21 1.75
C LEU A 79 -0.08 0.93 0.80
N LEU A 80 0.77 1.16 -0.19
CA LEU A 80 0.48 2.04 -1.32
C LEU A 80 0.18 1.16 -2.53
N THR A 81 -1.02 1.32 -3.10
CA THR A 81 -1.46 0.48 -4.20
C THR A 81 -2.57 1.16 -5.01
N LYS A 82 -2.90 0.59 -6.15
CA LYS A 82 -4.12 0.95 -6.87
C LYS A 82 -5.35 0.41 -6.15
N ALA A 83 -6.52 0.93 -6.52
CA ALA A 83 -7.79 0.55 -5.91
C ALA A 83 -8.35 -0.80 -6.40
N GLY A 84 -7.48 -1.79 -6.56
CA GLY A 84 -7.87 -3.15 -6.94
C GLY A 84 -8.61 -3.87 -5.81
N PRO A 85 -9.77 -4.50 -6.09
CA PRO A 85 -10.61 -5.08 -5.03
C PRO A 85 -9.93 -6.22 -4.26
N GLY A 86 -9.20 -7.09 -4.94
CA GLY A 86 -8.49 -8.20 -4.32
C GLY A 86 -7.42 -7.72 -3.34
N THR A 87 -6.59 -6.79 -3.75
CA THR A 87 -5.52 -6.23 -2.93
C THR A 87 -6.08 -5.50 -1.70
N ILE A 88 -7.13 -4.72 -1.88
CA ILE A 88 -7.80 -4.00 -0.79
C ILE A 88 -8.38 -4.99 0.22
N ALA A 89 -9.05 -6.05 -0.26
CA ALA A 89 -9.64 -7.07 0.60
C ALA A 89 -8.58 -7.80 1.44
N GLU A 90 -7.46 -8.17 0.82
CA GLU A 90 -6.34 -8.82 1.53
C GLU A 90 -5.73 -7.89 2.57
N ALA A 91 -5.49 -6.63 2.21
CA ALA A 91 -4.94 -5.64 3.13
C ALA A 91 -5.89 -5.42 4.34
N ALA A 92 -7.18 -5.30 4.07
CA ALA A 92 -8.18 -5.11 5.13
C ALA A 92 -8.21 -6.30 6.08
N ALA A 93 -8.17 -7.53 5.55
CA ALA A 93 -8.14 -8.75 6.37
C ALA A 93 -6.94 -8.78 7.33
N LEU A 94 -5.82 -8.22 6.92
CA LEU A 94 -4.60 -8.15 7.73
C LEU A 94 -4.51 -6.89 8.60
N GLY A 95 -5.50 -6.01 8.52
CA GLY A 95 -5.49 -4.75 9.26
C GLY A 95 -4.44 -3.76 8.77
N LEU A 96 -4.15 -3.77 7.49
CA LEU A 96 -3.13 -2.92 6.88
C LEU A 96 -3.79 -1.65 6.31
N PRO A 97 -3.44 -0.45 6.81
CA PRO A 97 -3.91 0.80 6.24
C PRO A 97 -3.49 0.95 4.77
N VAL A 98 -4.39 1.46 3.95
CA VAL A 98 -4.20 1.52 2.50
C VAL A 98 -4.21 2.97 2.02
N LEU A 99 -3.16 3.37 1.32
CA LEU A 99 -3.13 4.62 0.58
C LEU A 99 -3.25 4.29 -0.91
N LEU A 100 -4.38 4.66 -1.48
CA LEU A 100 -4.63 4.40 -2.89
C LEU A 100 -3.91 5.46 -3.75
N THR A 101 -3.18 5.00 -4.75
CA THR A 101 -2.40 5.87 -5.63
C THR A 101 -3.01 6.03 -7.02
N GLY A 102 -4.12 5.35 -7.28
CA GLY A 102 -4.86 5.44 -8.53
C GLY A 102 -6.01 4.45 -8.56
N PHE A 103 -6.88 4.61 -9.56
CA PHE A 103 -8.00 3.72 -9.80
C PHE A 103 -8.43 3.80 -11.26
N LEU A 104 -9.05 2.73 -11.76
CA LEU A 104 -9.64 2.72 -13.09
C LEU A 104 -11.01 3.38 -13.04
N PRO A 105 -11.21 4.51 -13.76
CA PRO A 105 -12.51 5.18 -13.78
C PRO A 105 -13.63 4.22 -14.24
N GLY A 106 -14.75 4.25 -13.54
CA GLY A 106 -15.90 3.42 -13.86
C GLY A 106 -15.88 2.01 -13.28
N GLN A 107 -14.70 1.44 -13.01
CA GLN A 107 -14.59 0.09 -12.44
C GLN A 107 -14.20 0.09 -10.97
N GLU A 108 -13.26 0.95 -10.56
CA GLU A 108 -12.68 0.92 -9.22
C GLU A 108 -13.11 2.08 -8.31
N ARG A 109 -13.96 2.98 -8.80
CA ARG A 109 -14.43 4.12 -8.01
C ARG A 109 -15.12 3.69 -6.72
N GLY A 110 -15.92 2.63 -6.79
CA GLY A 110 -16.60 2.07 -5.62
C GLY A 110 -15.62 1.60 -4.55
N ASN A 111 -14.46 1.09 -4.97
CA ASN A 111 -13.41 0.64 -4.06
C ASN A 111 -12.78 1.82 -3.31
N VAL A 112 -12.56 2.94 -4.01
CA VAL A 112 -12.07 4.18 -3.40
C VAL A 112 -13.04 4.68 -2.33
N LEU A 113 -14.33 4.73 -2.67
CA LEU A 113 -15.38 5.15 -1.74
C LEU A 113 -15.45 4.25 -0.52
N TRP A 114 -15.36 2.94 -0.72
CA TRP A 114 -15.37 1.97 0.38
C TRP A 114 -14.22 2.18 1.35
N VAL A 115 -13.00 2.36 0.82
CA VAL A 115 -11.80 2.63 1.64
C VAL A 115 -11.99 3.88 2.50
N ARG A 116 -12.55 4.93 1.91
CA ARG A 116 -12.78 6.21 2.60
C ARG A 116 -13.89 6.11 3.62
N GLU A 117 -15.02 5.48 3.27
CA GLU A 117 -16.17 5.32 4.18
C GLU A 117 -15.83 4.48 5.40
N LYS A 118 -15.00 3.45 5.21
CA LYS A 118 -14.58 2.58 6.32
C LYS A 118 -13.41 3.16 7.13
N ASN A 119 -12.89 4.31 6.73
CA ASN A 119 -11.75 4.96 7.39
C ASN A 119 -10.53 4.05 7.53
N ILE A 120 -10.22 3.32 6.46
CA ILE A 120 -9.05 2.44 6.40
C ILE A 120 -7.93 3.00 5.51
N GLY A 121 -8.14 4.17 4.92
CA GLY A 121 -7.18 4.82 4.08
C GLY A 121 -7.74 5.99 3.31
N GLU A 122 -6.99 6.44 2.34
CA GLU A 122 -7.31 7.60 1.49
C GLU A 122 -6.88 7.35 0.04
N LEU A 123 -7.27 8.25 -0.84
CA LEU A 123 -6.77 8.35 -2.21
C LEU A 123 -5.83 9.54 -2.33
N ALA A 124 -4.61 9.30 -2.77
CA ALA A 124 -3.64 10.35 -3.09
C ALA A 124 -3.61 10.55 -4.61
N LYS A 125 -3.89 11.77 -5.05
CA LYS A 125 -4.01 12.10 -6.48
C LYS A 125 -2.68 12.39 -7.18
N SER A 126 -1.59 12.48 -6.43
CA SER A 126 -0.26 12.74 -6.97
C SER A 126 0.80 12.01 -6.14
N PRO A 127 1.99 11.74 -6.72
CA PRO A 127 3.10 11.17 -5.96
C PRO A 127 3.50 12.01 -4.75
N GLU A 128 3.49 13.31 -4.87
CA GLU A 128 3.82 14.25 -3.80
C GLU A 128 2.80 14.18 -2.66
N LYS A 129 1.52 14.08 -2.99
CA LYS A 129 0.46 13.92 -2.00
C LYS A 129 0.57 12.58 -1.29
N ALA A 130 0.88 11.51 -2.03
CA ALA A 130 1.11 10.18 -1.47
C ALA A 130 2.27 10.22 -0.47
N ALA A 131 3.38 10.84 -0.84
CA ALA A 131 4.56 10.95 -0.01
C ALA A 131 4.28 11.69 1.31
N ARG A 132 3.61 12.83 1.23
CA ARG A 132 3.24 13.61 2.42
C ARG A 132 2.29 12.85 3.34
N THR A 133 1.31 12.18 2.76
CA THR A 133 0.33 11.41 3.53
C THR A 133 1.00 10.24 4.27
N VAL A 134 1.86 9.49 3.60
CA VAL A 134 2.60 8.40 4.24
C VAL A 134 3.47 8.93 5.39
N ALA A 135 4.23 9.99 5.14
CA ALA A 135 5.08 10.58 6.17
C ALA A 135 4.28 11.02 7.40
N GLN A 136 3.12 11.61 7.17
CA GLN A 136 2.21 12.06 8.21
C GLN A 136 1.66 10.87 9.02
N TRP A 137 1.22 9.81 8.33
CA TRP A 137 0.72 8.60 8.98
C TRP A 137 1.78 7.90 9.82
N LEU A 138 3.01 7.81 9.34
CA LEU A 138 4.10 7.18 10.09
C LEU A 138 4.47 7.94 11.37
N LYS A 139 4.19 9.22 11.43
CA LYS A 139 4.38 10.04 12.63
C LYS A 139 3.20 9.96 13.60
N ASP A 140 2.05 9.50 13.13
CA ASP A 140 0.82 9.42 13.92
C ASP A 140 0.43 7.94 14.13
N GLN A 141 1.04 7.32 15.13
CA GLN A 141 0.80 5.92 15.45
C GLN A 141 -0.65 5.64 15.86
N ASP A 142 -1.31 6.60 16.50
CA ASP A 142 -2.72 6.44 16.88
C ASP A 142 -3.62 6.36 15.66
N ALA A 143 -3.35 7.17 14.63
CA ALA A 143 -4.08 7.11 13.37
C ALA A 143 -3.89 5.76 12.67
N LEU A 144 -2.68 5.22 12.64
CA LEU A 144 -2.40 3.91 12.05
C LEU A 144 -3.12 2.79 12.81
N VAL A 145 -3.12 2.82 14.13
CA VAL A 145 -3.81 1.84 14.96
C VAL A 145 -5.32 1.89 14.70
N GLU A 146 -5.89 3.09 14.60
CA GLU A 146 -7.31 3.28 14.30
C GLU A 146 -7.67 2.73 12.92
N MET A 147 -6.91 3.07 11.89
CA MET A 147 -7.13 2.55 10.53
C MET A 147 -6.98 1.03 10.48
N SER A 148 -6.01 0.46 11.18
CA SER A 148 -5.82 -0.98 11.27
C SER A 148 -7.03 -1.67 11.90
N ARG A 149 -7.55 -1.11 12.98
CA ARG A 149 -8.76 -1.63 13.66
C ARG A 149 -9.97 -1.55 12.75
N ASN A 150 -10.15 -0.43 12.06
CA ASN A 150 -11.24 -0.23 11.09
C ASN A 150 -11.15 -1.22 9.94
N ALA A 151 -9.94 -1.48 9.44
CA ALA A 151 -9.71 -2.44 8.37
C ALA A 151 -10.15 -3.85 8.77
N LYS A 152 -9.72 -4.32 9.93
CA LYS A 152 -10.12 -5.64 10.45
C LYS A 152 -11.63 -5.74 10.66
N ALA A 153 -12.26 -4.67 11.15
CA ALA A 153 -13.72 -4.64 11.35
C ALA A 153 -14.48 -4.68 10.02
N ALA A 154 -13.94 -4.00 8.98
CA ALA A 154 -14.54 -3.95 7.65
C ALA A 154 -14.38 -5.27 6.88
N ALA A 155 -13.30 -6.00 7.12
CA ALA A 155 -12.97 -7.26 6.45
C ALA A 155 -13.75 -8.47 6.96
N LYS A 156 -14.92 -8.28 7.55
CA LYS A 156 -15.68 -9.34 8.23
C LYS A 156 -15.76 -10.63 7.41
N PRO A 157 -15.34 -11.78 7.96
CA PRO A 157 -15.52 -13.08 7.32
C PRO A 157 -16.98 -13.55 7.25
N LYS A 158 -17.94 -12.71 7.64
CA LYS A 158 -19.38 -13.03 7.71
C LYS A 158 -20.07 -13.32 6.37
N ALA A 159 -19.40 -13.04 5.26
CA ALA A 159 -19.97 -13.41 3.96
C ALA A 159 -19.95 -14.93 3.74
N THR A 160 -18.99 -15.63 4.32
CA THR A 160 -18.87 -17.08 4.22
C THR A 160 -19.83 -17.80 5.17
N ASP A 161 -20.06 -17.26 6.34
CA ASP A 161 -20.98 -17.83 7.32
C ASP A 161 -22.45 -17.69 6.91
N ARG A 162 -22.78 -16.61 6.18
CA ARG A 162 -24.15 -16.40 5.66
C ARG A 162 -24.52 -17.31 4.50
N ILE A 163 -23.54 -17.79 3.75
CA ILE A 163 -23.77 -18.73 2.65
C ILE A 163 -23.94 -20.17 3.17
N ALA A 164 -23.41 -20.48 4.35
CA ALA A 164 -23.51 -21.79 4.98
C ALA A 164 -24.81 -21.99 5.76
N GLU A 165 -25.57 -20.93 6.07
CA GLU A 165 -26.85 -20.98 6.78
C GLU A 165 -28.08 -20.98 5.85
N ASP A 166 -27.92 -20.74 4.58
CA ASP A 166 -28.94 -20.82 3.54
C ASP A 166 -28.81 -22.13 2.74
#